data_cf860b589cfc4bea5da34cfde7017122
#
_entry.id   cf860b589cfc4bea5da34cfde7017122
#
_cell.length_a   1.000
_cell.length_b   1.000
_cell.length_c   1.000
_cell.angle_alpha   90.00
_cell.angle_beta   90.00
_cell.angle_gamma   90.00
#
_symmetry.space_group_name_H-M   'P 1'
#
loop_
_entity.id
_entity.type
_entity.pdbx_description
1 polymer ?
#
loop_
_entity_poly.entity_id
_entity_poly.type
_entity_poly.pdbx_seq_one_letter_code
_entity_poly.pdbx_strand_id
1 'polypeptide(L)'
;MIIRAIQLRINTAIGPYGFFFEFSRNLTVIRGNNSSGKSTFFNSLIYSLGMEELVGGKGERVLPYAVRDYFDDGAQKVGVISSEILVELENSAGDVITLRRPIEDERKSTKIIEVASRPALTEDLPFDDFFSTYLHDPGSAQKQEGFFHFFESFLRLQLPRVATTGGTEAKLYLQAVFAAHAVEQKRGWTDYIANIPFYGIRDARTRVAEYILGLGVFETFSLRNRLNADSLQIDQDWRQEADELRREASTAGFVLEGVPTQPKADFNSDLLALVRQVDSEQLALSQYVGRLLAEHEDIVNRAKGGEKSTSGDLLKQLELAEQEVQALTVTHERMRTSLGLQRASLIEYEELFDEAKADLERNKAAQKLQQLGAEHAIDLAIGV
;
A
#
# COMPACT_ATOMS: atom_id res chain seq x y z
N MET A 1 0.61 17.63 -18.99
CA MET A 1 -0.55 18.54 -18.88
C MET A 1 -0.14 19.91 -19.42
N ILE A 2 -1.01 20.52 -20.21
CA ILE A 2 -0.87 21.89 -20.70
C ILE A 2 -2.04 22.70 -20.17
N ILE A 3 -1.77 23.89 -19.64
CA ILE A 3 -2.79 24.86 -19.26
C ILE A 3 -3.03 25.72 -20.50
N ARG A 4 -4.24 25.72 -21.05
CA ARG A 4 -4.58 26.45 -22.27
C ARG A 4 -5.06 27.85 -21.97
N ALA A 5 -5.99 27.98 -21.04
CA ALA A 5 -6.56 29.28 -20.66
C ALA A 5 -7.01 29.28 -19.20
N ILE A 6 -7.14 30.47 -18.64
CA ILE A 6 -7.73 30.73 -17.32
C ILE A 6 -8.63 31.96 -17.40
N GLN A 7 -9.78 31.89 -16.74
CA GLN A 7 -10.71 33.02 -16.63
C GLN A 7 -11.21 33.19 -15.19
N LEU A 8 -11.04 34.36 -14.63
CA LEU A 8 -11.71 34.78 -13.40
C LEU A 8 -12.93 35.60 -13.76
N ARG A 9 -14.08 35.28 -13.19
CA ARG A 9 -15.33 36.02 -13.31
C ARG A 9 -15.77 36.48 -11.93
N ILE A 10 -16.05 37.77 -11.78
CA ILE A 10 -16.53 38.40 -10.55
C ILE A 10 -17.79 39.19 -10.89
N ASN A 11 -18.91 38.84 -10.28
CA ASN A 11 -20.17 39.58 -10.42
C ASN A 11 -20.35 40.52 -9.25
N THR A 12 -20.70 41.76 -9.57
CA THR A 12 -20.93 42.84 -8.59
C THR A 12 -22.22 43.57 -8.92
N ALA A 13 -22.69 44.41 -8.01
CA ALA A 13 -23.89 45.23 -8.23
C ALA A 13 -23.74 46.25 -9.37
N ILE A 14 -22.50 46.60 -9.74
CA ILE A 14 -22.23 47.65 -10.75
C ILE A 14 -21.73 47.08 -12.08
N GLY A 15 -21.60 45.73 -12.18
CA GLY A 15 -21.20 45.04 -13.40
C GLY A 15 -20.25 43.89 -13.18
N PRO A 16 -19.88 43.17 -14.25
CA PRO A 16 -18.91 42.08 -14.18
C PRO A 16 -17.47 42.62 -14.21
N TYR A 17 -16.61 41.95 -13.43
CA TYR A 17 -15.16 42.14 -13.41
C TYR A 17 -14.45 40.80 -13.59
N GLY A 18 -13.15 40.84 -13.84
CA GLY A 18 -12.34 39.66 -13.95
C GLY A 18 -11.22 39.78 -14.98
N PHE A 19 -10.69 38.67 -15.40
CA PHE A 19 -9.73 38.57 -16.49
C PHE A 19 -9.90 37.28 -17.25
N PHE A 20 -9.46 37.31 -18.50
CA PHE A 20 -9.25 36.15 -19.35
C PHE A 20 -7.80 36.13 -19.84
N PHE A 21 -7.16 34.97 -19.83
CA PHE A 21 -5.79 34.83 -20.25
C PHE A 21 -5.52 33.48 -20.90
N GLU A 22 -4.96 33.50 -22.11
CA GLU A 22 -4.50 32.30 -22.83
C GLU A 22 -3.01 32.11 -22.65
N PHE A 23 -2.63 30.83 -22.41
CA PHE A 23 -1.22 30.47 -22.25
C PHE A 23 -0.62 30.02 -23.59
N SER A 24 0.65 30.35 -23.82
CA SER A 24 1.40 29.74 -24.90
C SER A 24 1.72 28.28 -24.58
N ARG A 25 1.85 27.44 -25.60
CA ARG A 25 2.18 26.00 -25.39
C ARG A 25 3.53 25.76 -24.74
N ASN A 26 4.50 26.64 -24.89
CA ASN A 26 5.86 26.44 -24.40
C ASN A 26 6.13 27.21 -23.11
N LEU A 27 6.38 28.52 -23.24
CA LEU A 27 6.71 29.39 -22.11
C LEU A 27 5.80 30.62 -22.10
N THR A 28 5.18 30.84 -20.96
CA THR A 28 4.40 32.06 -20.70
C THR A 28 5.05 32.86 -19.59
N VAL A 29 5.33 34.12 -19.84
CA VAL A 29 5.93 35.05 -18.86
C VAL A 29 4.92 36.16 -18.52
N ILE A 30 4.47 36.19 -17.26
CA ILE A 30 3.55 37.21 -16.76
C ILE A 30 4.35 38.30 -16.06
N ARG A 31 4.30 39.51 -16.60
CA ARG A 31 4.98 40.70 -16.06
C ARG A 31 3.97 41.67 -15.45
N GLY A 32 4.40 42.39 -14.43
CA GLY A 32 3.59 43.42 -13.80
C GLY A 32 4.30 44.01 -12.59
N ASN A 33 3.89 45.20 -12.19
CA ASN A 33 4.38 45.89 -10.99
C ASN A 33 4.03 45.14 -9.70
N ASN A 34 4.59 45.55 -8.58
CA ASN A 34 4.15 45.04 -7.29
C ASN A 34 2.65 45.36 -7.09
N SER A 35 1.93 44.46 -6.45
CA SER A 35 0.49 44.56 -6.22
C SER A 35 -0.40 44.52 -7.48
N SER A 36 0.12 44.14 -8.64
CA SER A 36 -0.65 44.03 -9.90
C SER A 36 -1.45 42.73 -10.07
N GLY A 37 -1.61 41.96 -9.01
CA GLY A 37 -2.42 40.71 -9.05
C GLY A 37 -1.68 39.44 -9.49
N LYS A 38 -0.35 39.47 -9.72
CA LYS A 38 0.41 38.26 -10.14
C LYS A 38 0.24 37.07 -9.19
N SER A 39 0.30 37.32 -7.89
CA SER A 39 0.09 36.26 -6.89
C SER A 39 -1.38 35.80 -6.86
N THR A 40 -2.33 36.69 -7.08
CA THR A 40 -3.75 36.34 -7.22
C THR A 40 -3.95 35.45 -8.41
N PHE A 41 -3.36 35.75 -9.55
CA PHE A 41 -3.40 34.94 -10.76
C PHE A 41 -2.86 33.54 -10.50
N PHE A 42 -1.66 33.41 -9.91
CA PHE A 42 -1.05 32.13 -9.57
C PHE A 42 -1.89 31.33 -8.56
N ASN A 43 -2.34 31.99 -7.49
CA ASN A 43 -3.17 31.35 -6.48
C ASN A 43 -4.52 30.90 -7.05
N SER A 44 -5.11 31.69 -7.97
CA SER A 44 -6.35 31.31 -8.67
C SER A 44 -6.17 30.05 -9.53
N LEU A 45 -5.02 29.92 -10.19
CA LEU A 45 -4.69 28.72 -10.95
C LEU A 45 -4.56 27.50 -10.02
N ILE A 46 -3.81 27.61 -8.93
CA ILE A 46 -3.65 26.53 -7.95
C ILE A 46 -5.00 26.16 -7.30
N TYR A 47 -5.82 27.17 -6.98
CA TYR A 47 -7.16 26.97 -6.44
C TYR A 47 -8.07 26.24 -7.43
N SER A 48 -8.07 26.62 -8.72
CA SER A 48 -8.90 25.96 -9.73
C SER A 48 -8.63 24.46 -9.87
N LEU A 49 -7.42 24.02 -9.56
CA LEU A 49 -6.97 22.63 -9.56
C LEU A 49 -7.21 21.90 -8.23
N GLY A 50 -7.84 22.53 -7.24
CA GLY A 50 -8.06 21.92 -5.92
C GLY A 50 -6.78 21.77 -5.09
N MET A 51 -5.72 22.48 -5.42
CA MET A 51 -4.39 22.29 -4.84
C MET A 51 -3.96 23.46 -3.94
N GLU A 52 -4.90 24.18 -3.37
CA GLU A 52 -4.65 25.35 -2.52
C GLU A 52 -3.78 25.08 -1.29
N GLU A 53 -3.71 23.84 -0.82
CA GLU A 53 -2.80 23.48 0.28
C GLU A 53 -1.33 23.70 -0.08
N LEU A 54 -0.97 23.67 -1.36
CA LEU A 54 0.39 23.96 -1.84
C LEU A 54 0.82 25.41 -1.60
N VAL A 55 -0.13 26.32 -1.51
CA VAL A 55 0.13 27.74 -1.21
C VAL A 55 -0.14 28.11 0.25
N GLY A 56 -0.31 27.09 1.10
CA GLY A 56 -0.35 27.22 2.55
C GLY A 56 -1.71 27.55 3.14
N GLY A 57 -2.79 27.28 2.43
CA GLY A 57 -4.16 27.51 2.90
C GLY A 57 -5.11 26.36 2.60
N LYS A 58 -6.37 26.54 2.96
CA LYS A 58 -7.46 25.62 2.66
C LYS A 58 -8.64 26.36 2.07
N GLY A 59 -9.21 25.80 0.99
CA GLY A 59 -10.35 26.36 0.29
C GLY A 59 -10.07 27.77 -0.27
N GLU A 60 -11.11 28.56 -0.41
CA GLU A 60 -11.07 29.93 -0.97
C GLU A 60 -10.21 30.93 -0.18
N ARG A 61 -9.83 30.60 1.06
CA ARG A 61 -9.05 31.47 1.95
C ARG A 61 -7.63 31.73 1.45
N VAL A 62 -7.11 30.97 0.50
CA VAL A 62 -5.82 31.23 -0.16
C VAL A 62 -5.91 32.40 -1.14
N LEU A 63 -7.13 32.75 -1.54
CA LEU A 63 -7.38 33.86 -2.45
C LEU A 63 -7.55 35.18 -1.66
N PRO A 64 -7.12 36.33 -2.23
CA PRO A 64 -7.28 37.58 -1.59
C PRO A 64 -8.76 37.96 -1.47
N TYR A 65 -9.09 38.79 -0.48
CA TYR A 65 -10.44 39.32 -0.28
C TYR A 65 -11.03 40.02 -1.52
N ALA A 66 -10.17 40.56 -2.39
CA ALA A 66 -10.58 41.21 -3.62
C ALA A 66 -11.37 40.32 -4.60
N VAL A 67 -11.27 39.01 -4.50
CA VAL A 67 -12.04 38.06 -5.33
C VAL A 67 -13.16 37.37 -4.55
N ARG A 68 -13.27 37.64 -3.24
CA ARG A 68 -14.25 37.00 -2.33
C ARG A 68 -15.23 37.96 -1.71
N ASP A 69 -14.72 39.10 -1.22
CA ASP A 69 -15.49 39.99 -0.36
C ASP A 69 -15.73 41.34 -1.04
N TYR A 70 -14.68 42.07 -1.33
CA TYR A 70 -14.74 43.37 -1.97
C TYR A 70 -13.37 43.80 -2.55
N PHE A 71 -13.37 44.72 -3.46
CA PHE A 71 -12.17 45.38 -3.97
C PHE A 71 -12.41 46.89 -4.17
N ASP A 72 -11.32 47.63 -4.34
CA ASP A 72 -11.34 49.06 -4.63
C ASP A 72 -11.05 49.25 -6.12
N ASP A 73 -11.97 49.88 -6.86
CA ASP A 73 -11.82 50.16 -8.27
C ASP A 73 -11.20 51.54 -8.53
N GLY A 74 -10.69 52.20 -7.48
CA GLY A 74 -10.11 53.55 -7.50
C GLY A 74 -11.13 54.68 -7.31
N ALA A 75 -12.42 54.41 -7.47
CA ALA A 75 -13.50 55.37 -7.25
C ALA A 75 -14.33 55.01 -6.00
N GLN A 76 -14.57 53.75 -5.79
CA GLN A 76 -15.41 53.24 -4.70
C GLN A 76 -15.06 51.82 -4.32
N LYS A 77 -15.53 51.41 -3.15
CA LYS A 77 -15.48 50.02 -2.68
C LYS A 77 -16.58 49.22 -3.33
N VAL A 78 -16.22 48.17 -4.05
CA VAL A 78 -17.12 47.30 -4.80
C VAL A 78 -17.24 45.95 -4.11
N GLY A 79 -18.44 45.60 -3.69
CA GLY A 79 -18.73 44.29 -3.08
C GLY A 79 -18.83 43.21 -4.14
N VAL A 80 -18.28 42.05 -3.83
CA VAL A 80 -18.41 40.81 -4.64
C VAL A 80 -19.72 40.12 -4.28
N ILE A 81 -20.58 39.87 -5.28
CA ILE A 81 -21.81 39.11 -5.12
C ILE A 81 -21.54 37.61 -5.36
N SER A 82 -20.81 37.31 -6.41
CA SER A 82 -20.33 35.96 -6.69
C SER A 82 -19.04 36.01 -7.49
N SER A 83 -18.23 34.99 -7.36
CA SER A 83 -17.04 34.86 -8.17
C SER A 83 -16.71 33.40 -8.43
N GLU A 84 -16.15 33.14 -9.60
CA GLU A 84 -15.76 31.80 -10.03
C GLU A 84 -14.47 31.83 -10.86
N ILE A 85 -13.75 30.72 -10.85
CA ILE A 85 -12.58 30.51 -11.69
C ILE A 85 -12.82 29.37 -12.67
N LEU A 86 -12.46 29.60 -13.93
CA LEU A 86 -12.44 28.58 -14.96
C LEU A 86 -11.01 28.35 -15.43
N VAL A 87 -10.64 27.10 -15.70
CA VAL A 87 -9.36 26.75 -16.30
C VAL A 87 -9.55 25.68 -17.36
N GLU A 88 -8.92 25.87 -18.50
CA GLU A 88 -8.92 24.91 -19.59
C GLU A 88 -7.58 24.18 -19.64
N LEU A 89 -7.65 22.84 -19.66
CA LEU A 89 -6.51 21.94 -19.56
C LEU A 89 -6.51 20.96 -20.71
N GLU A 90 -5.31 20.62 -21.21
CA GLU A 90 -5.08 19.58 -22.19
C GLU A 90 -4.17 18.49 -21.60
N ASN A 91 -4.54 17.23 -21.73
CA ASN A 91 -3.72 16.11 -21.28
C ASN A 91 -2.67 15.70 -22.36
N SER A 92 -1.88 14.68 -22.05
CA SER A 92 -0.83 14.17 -22.97
C SER A 92 -1.37 13.52 -24.25
N ALA A 93 -2.65 13.18 -24.29
CA ALA A 93 -3.31 12.59 -25.47
C ALA A 93 -4.03 13.63 -26.33
N GLY A 94 -4.07 14.89 -25.88
CA GLY A 94 -4.79 15.97 -26.58
C GLY A 94 -6.26 16.11 -26.17
N ASP A 95 -6.73 15.33 -25.17
CA ASP A 95 -8.09 15.53 -24.64
C ASP A 95 -8.13 16.83 -23.83
N VAL A 96 -9.20 17.61 -24.03
CA VAL A 96 -9.36 18.92 -23.38
C VAL A 96 -10.55 18.89 -22.45
N ILE A 97 -10.35 19.48 -21.26
CA ILE A 97 -11.42 19.75 -20.29
C ILE A 97 -11.41 21.21 -19.87
N THR A 98 -12.57 21.71 -19.51
CA THR A 98 -12.70 22.99 -18.79
C THR A 98 -13.25 22.74 -17.40
N LEU A 99 -12.52 23.19 -16.40
CA LEU A 99 -12.92 23.12 -14.99
C LEU A 99 -13.54 24.46 -14.60
N ARG A 100 -14.63 24.43 -13.81
CA ARG A 100 -15.25 25.60 -13.20
C ARG A 100 -15.38 25.38 -11.70
N ARG A 101 -14.82 26.31 -10.90
CA ARG A 101 -14.90 26.24 -9.44
C ARG A 101 -15.39 27.57 -8.86
N PRO A 102 -16.44 27.58 -8.05
CA PRO A 102 -16.87 28.79 -7.35
C PRO A 102 -15.83 29.23 -6.31
N ILE A 103 -15.65 30.52 -6.15
CA ILE A 103 -14.82 31.15 -5.12
C ILE A 103 -15.73 31.74 -4.04
N GLU A 104 -16.73 32.53 -4.47
CA GLU A 104 -17.78 33.10 -3.63
C GLU A 104 -19.12 32.84 -4.32
N ASP A 105 -20.04 32.16 -3.69
CA ASP A 105 -21.37 31.90 -4.22
C ASP A 105 -22.30 31.41 -3.07
N GLU A 106 -23.43 32.07 -2.91
CA GLU A 106 -24.43 31.69 -1.89
C GLU A 106 -25.06 30.31 -2.15
N ARG A 107 -25.05 29.82 -3.40
CA ARG A 107 -25.76 28.60 -3.83
C ARG A 107 -24.87 27.43 -4.12
N LYS A 108 -23.57 27.68 -4.38
CA LYS A 108 -22.60 26.67 -4.78
C LYS A 108 -21.52 26.50 -3.74
N SER A 109 -21.23 25.27 -3.38
CA SER A 109 -20.13 24.96 -2.47
C SER A 109 -18.78 25.10 -3.14
N THR A 110 -17.82 25.76 -2.49
CA THR A 110 -16.42 25.88 -2.94
C THR A 110 -15.67 24.53 -2.98
N LYS A 111 -16.28 23.47 -2.45
CA LYS A 111 -15.77 22.09 -2.53
C LYS A 111 -16.17 21.36 -3.82
N ILE A 112 -16.94 21.97 -4.68
CA ILE A 112 -17.37 21.38 -5.94
C ILE A 112 -16.53 21.95 -7.09
N ILE A 113 -16.07 21.07 -7.98
CA ILE A 113 -15.54 21.42 -9.29
C ILE A 113 -16.42 20.82 -10.35
N GLU A 114 -16.98 21.68 -11.18
CA GLU A 114 -17.75 21.28 -12.36
C GLU A 114 -16.80 21.10 -13.54
N VAL A 115 -16.97 20.03 -14.29
CA VAL A 115 -16.09 19.61 -15.39
C VAL A 115 -16.90 19.53 -16.69
N ALA A 116 -16.47 20.26 -17.71
CA ALA A 116 -16.93 20.09 -19.07
C ALA A 116 -15.83 19.43 -19.93
N SER A 117 -16.15 18.37 -20.65
CA SER A 117 -15.20 17.64 -21.51
C SER A 117 -15.05 18.33 -22.87
N ARG A 118 -14.75 19.61 -22.86
CA ARG A 118 -14.60 20.46 -24.06
C ARG A 118 -13.77 21.71 -23.77
N PRO A 119 -13.23 22.37 -24.83
CA PRO A 119 -12.52 23.66 -24.73
C PRO A 119 -13.50 24.84 -24.67
N ALA A 120 -14.12 25.08 -23.52
CA ALA A 120 -15.14 26.12 -23.35
C ALA A 120 -14.57 27.54 -23.18
N LEU A 121 -13.25 27.70 -23.10
CA LEU A 121 -12.61 29.03 -22.99
C LEU A 121 -11.93 29.48 -24.29
N THR A 122 -11.21 28.60 -24.96
CA THR A 122 -10.45 28.95 -26.16
C THR A 122 -11.27 28.81 -27.45
N GLU A 123 -12.35 28.05 -27.46
CA GLU A 123 -13.23 27.86 -28.61
C GLU A 123 -14.59 28.54 -28.43
N ASP A 124 -14.76 29.33 -27.36
CA ASP A 124 -16.02 30.06 -27.04
C ASP A 124 -17.26 29.14 -27.05
N LEU A 125 -17.08 27.91 -26.59
CA LEU A 125 -18.16 26.93 -26.49
C LEU A 125 -18.94 27.13 -25.18
N PRO A 126 -20.25 26.85 -25.16
CA PRO A 126 -21.02 26.97 -23.94
C PRO A 126 -20.50 26.00 -22.88
N PHE A 127 -20.49 26.44 -21.62
CA PHE A 127 -20.20 25.58 -20.47
C PHE A 127 -21.49 24.87 -20.03
N ASP A 128 -21.96 23.98 -20.87
CA ASP A 128 -23.09 23.08 -20.65
C ASP A 128 -22.61 21.62 -20.69
N ASP A 129 -23.49 20.68 -20.41
CA ASP A 129 -23.15 19.25 -20.38
C ASP A 129 -21.91 18.98 -19.52
N PHE A 130 -21.96 19.46 -18.28
CA PHE A 130 -20.92 19.28 -17.29
C PHE A 130 -21.36 18.26 -16.21
N PHE A 131 -20.39 17.66 -15.54
CA PHE A 131 -20.60 16.87 -14.34
C PHE A 131 -19.87 17.50 -13.16
N SER A 132 -20.37 17.22 -11.95
CA SER A 132 -19.80 17.75 -10.72
C SER A 132 -18.92 16.71 -10.04
N THR A 133 -17.76 17.17 -9.57
CA THR A 133 -16.84 16.41 -8.73
C THR A 133 -16.65 17.12 -7.39
N TYR A 134 -16.23 16.41 -6.36
CA TYR A 134 -16.06 17.01 -5.03
C TYR A 134 -14.60 16.97 -4.54
N LEU A 135 -14.25 17.93 -3.70
CA LEU A 135 -12.92 18.11 -3.10
C LEU A 135 -12.97 18.01 -1.57
N HIS A 136 -11.82 17.71 -0.97
CA HIS A 136 -11.54 17.81 0.47
C HIS A 136 -12.42 16.97 1.39
N ASP A 137 -13.37 16.24 0.87
CA ASP A 137 -14.15 15.29 1.64
C ASP A 137 -13.53 13.88 1.55
N PRO A 138 -13.76 13.00 2.55
CA PRO A 138 -13.23 11.65 2.54
C PRO A 138 -13.60 10.90 1.26
N GLY A 139 -12.60 10.39 0.56
CA GLY A 139 -12.79 9.65 -0.69
C GLY A 139 -12.57 10.45 -1.98
N SER A 140 -12.31 11.77 -1.92
CA SER A 140 -12.07 12.59 -3.13
C SER A 140 -10.91 12.12 -4.02
N ALA A 141 -9.97 11.36 -3.47
CA ALA A 141 -8.86 10.76 -4.20
C ALA A 141 -9.08 9.27 -4.57
N GLN A 142 -10.21 8.67 -4.18
CA GLN A 142 -10.44 7.22 -4.31
C GLN A 142 -11.78 6.89 -4.97
N LYS A 143 -12.80 7.69 -4.75
CA LYS A 143 -14.14 7.47 -5.29
C LYS A 143 -14.29 8.10 -6.66
N GLN A 144 -15.14 7.52 -7.50
CA GLN A 144 -15.35 7.93 -8.87
C GLN A 144 -15.83 9.39 -9.00
N GLU A 145 -16.61 9.87 -8.04
CA GLU A 145 -17.11 11.25 -8.00
C GLU A 145 -16.10 12.24 -7.39
N GLY A 146 -14.96 11.75 -6.89
CA GLY A 146 -13.90 12.57 -6.33
C GLY A 146 -13.05 13.26 -7.40
N PHE A 147 -12.82 14.55 -7.23
CA PHE A 147 -12.05 15.34 -8.21
C PHE A 147 -10.64 14.79 -8.46
N PHE A 148 -9.91 14.43 -7.41
CA PHE A 148 -8.53 13.94 -7.59
C PHE A 148 -8.45 12.60 -8.27
N HIS A 149 -9.44 11.72 -8.06
CA HIS A 149 -9.54 10.46 -8.79
C HIS A 149 -9.80 10.69 -10.28
N PHE A 150 -10.77 11.56 -10.58
CA PHE A 150 -11.05 11.97 -11.96
C PHE A 150 -9.82 12.60 -12.61
N PHE A 151 -9.19 13.57 -11.93
CA PHE A 151 -8.08 14.35 -12.48
C PHE A 151 -6.83 13.50 -12.73
N GLU A 152 -6.54 12.53 -11.85
CA GLU A 152 -5.49 11.54 -12.07
C GLU A 152 -5.75 10.71 -13.34
N SER A 153 -7.00 10.27 -13.53
CA SER A 153 -7.43 9.51 -14.71
C SER A 153 -7.33 10.34 -15.99
N PHE A 154 -7.76 11.61 -15.95
CA PHE A 154 -7.62 12.55 -17.06
C PHE A 154 -6.15 12.77 -17.42
N LEU A 155 -5.28 12.94 -16.44
CA LEU A 155 -3.84 13.12 -16.66
C LEU A 155 -3.14 11.83 -17.08
N ARG A 156 -3.82 10.68 -17.04
CA ARG A 156 -3.28 9.32 -17.34
C ARG A 156 -2.09 8.98 -16.46
N LEU A 157 -2.12 9.42 -15.20
CA LEU A 157 -1.08 9.13 -14.23
C LEU A 157 -1.39 7.81 -13.50
N GLN A 158 -0.35 7.06 -13.20
CA GLN A 158 -0.40 5.90 -12.33
C GLN A 158 0.42 6.20 -11.08
N LEU A 159 -0.27 6.63 -10.02
CA LEU A 159 0.39 6.98 -8.77
C LEU A 159 0.71 5.71 -7.96
N PRO A 160 1.98 5.53 -7.53
CA PRO A 160 2.40 4.33 -6.82
C PRO A 160 1.85 4.26 -5.40
N ARG A 161 1.86 3.05 -4.83
CA ARG A 161 1.68 2.88 -3.39
C ARG A 161 3.01 3.11 -2.67
N VAL A 162 2.95 3.81 -1.56
CA VAL A 162 4.12 4.23 -0.77
C VAL A 162 3.88 3.99 0.71
N ALA A 163 4.95 3.78 1.47
CA ALA A 163 4.85 3.58 2.92
C ALA A 163 4.34 4.83 3.62
N THR A 164 3.44 4.63 4.58
CA THR A 164 2.98 5.67 5.49
C THR A 164 3.84 5.70 6.76
N THR A 165 3.74 6.77 7.51
CA THR A 165 4.37 6.89 8.85
C THR A 165 3.80 5.89 9.86
N GLY A 166 2.59 5.38 9.62
CA GLY A 166 1.93 4.36 10.44
C GLY A 166 2.27 2.92 10.06
N GLY A 167 3.20 2.68 9.11
CA GLY A 167 3.64 1.35 8.71
C GLY A 167 2.73 0.65 7.68
N THR A 168 1.63 1.28 7.26
CA THR A 168 0.76 0.80 6.18
C THR A 168 1.20 1.40 4.84
N GLU A 169 0.57 0.96 3.76
CA GLU A 169 0.76 1.56 2.44
C GLU A 169 -0.44 2.41 2.05
N ALA A 170 -0.17 3.59 1.47
CA ALA A 170 -1.17 4.45 0.85
C ALA A 170 -0.73 4.82 -0.57
N LYS A 171 -1.68 5.18 -1.41
CA LYS A 171 -1.40 5.73 -2.74
C LYS A 171 -0.73 7.10 -2.59
N LEU A 172 0.30 7.37 -3.39
CA LEU A 172 0.90 8.72 -3.45
C LEU A 172 -0.18 9.72 -3.92
N TYR A 173 -0.30 10.85 -3.24
CA TYR A 173 -1.32 11.84 -3.55
C TYR A 173 -0.89 12.74 -4.71
N LEU A 174 -1.84 13.06 -5.59
CA LEU A 174 -1.62 13.92 -6.75
C LEU A 174 -1.08 15.30 -6.33
N GLN A 175 -1.60 15.87 -5.23
CA GLN A 175 -1.14 17.14 -4.68
C GLN A 175 0.35 17.11 -4.30
N ALA A 176 0.84 15.99 -3.80
CA ALA A 176 2.26 15.83 -3.48
C ALA A 176 3.13 15.88 -4.75
N VAL A 177 2.67 15.29 -5.84
CA VAL A 177 3.36 15.37 -7.15
C VAL A 177 3.36 16.79 -7.69
N PHE A 178 2.22 17.50 -7.60
CA PHE A 178 2.11 18.89 -8.03
C PHE A 178 2.96 19.86 -7.20
N ALA A 179 3.25 19.53 -5.94
CA ALA A 179 4.17 20.32 -5.10
C ALA A 179 5.57 20.48 -5.72
N ALA A 180 5.99 19.52 -6.56
CA ALA A 180 7.27 19.61 -7.27
C ALA A 180 7.21 20.49 -8.53
N HIS A 181 6.00 20.83 -9.01
CA HIS A 181 5.79 21.65 -10.21
C HIS A 181 5.32 23.06 -9.90
N ALA A 182 4.91 23.32 -8.65
CA ALA A 182 4.43 24.62 -8.21
C ALA A 182 5.43 25.27 -7.24
N VAL A 183 6.27 26.17 -7.76
CA VAL A 183 7.29 26.87 -6.97
C VAL A 183 6.73 28.21 -6.47
N GLU A 184 6.39 28.27 -5.16
CA GLU A 184 5.90 29.49 -4.52
C GLU A 184 7.06 30.45 -4.21
N GLN A 185 6.84 31.77 -4.37
CA GLN A 185 7.86 32.79 -4.30
C GLN A 185 8.61 32.84 -2.96
N LYS A 186 7.94 32.61 -1.82
CA LYS A 186 8.56 32.82 -0.50
C LYS A 186 9.44 31.62 -0.06
N ARG A 187 8.99 30.38 -0.36
CA ARG A 187 9.64 29.16 0.13
C ARG A 187 10.32 28.36 -0.97
N GLY A 188 9.78 28.39 -2.19
CA GLY A 188 10.28 27.57 -3.28
C GLY A 188 11.71 27.89 -3.74
N TRP A 189 12.22 29.08 -3.43
CA TRP A 189 13.61 29.46 -3.71
C TRP A 189 14.63 28.91 -2.72
N THR A 190 14.19 28.59 -1.50
CA THR A 190 15.07 28.12 -0.43
C THR A 190 14.98 26.60 -0.20
N ASP A 191 13.87 26.01 -0.54
CA ASP A 191 13.62 24.59 -0.32
C ASP A 191 12.68 24.04 -1.41
N TYR A 192 13.24 23.28 -2.34
CA TYR A 192 12.48 22.64 -3.41
C TYR A 192 11.51 21.59 -2.83
N ILE A 193 10.27 21.58 -3.33
CA ILE A 193 9.18 20.75 -2.80
C ILE A 193 8.87 21.09 -1.32
N ALA A 194 8.99 22.37 -0.92
CA ALA A 194 8.84 22.81 0.47
C ALA A 194 7.43 22.58 1.03
N ASN A 195 6.41 22.69 0.20
CA ASN A 195 5.01 22.75 0.59
C ASN A 195 4.23 21.46 0.27
N ILE A 196 4.80 20.28 0.52
CA ILE A 196 4.02 19.05 0.44
C ILE A 196 3.03 19.02 1.61
N PRO A 197 1.71 18.89 1.34
CA PRO A 197 0.74 18.65 2.40
C PRO A 197 1.05 17.32 3.12
N PHE A 198 0.93 17.34 4.44
CA PHE A 198 1.17 16.12 5.23
C PHE A 198 -0.04 15.18 5.14
N TYR A 199 0.10 14.12 4.35
CA TYR A 199 -0.89 13.05 4.21
C TYR A 199 -0.43 11.73 4.86
N GLY A 200 0.46 11.80 5.84
CA GLY A 200 0.99 10.62 6.52
C GLY A 200 1.97 9.77 5.68
N ILE A 201 2.44 10.26 4.53
CA ILE A 201 3.41 9.58 3.69
C ILE A 201 4.81 9.71 4.31
N ARG A 202 5.49 8.58 4.44
CA ARG A 202 6.87 8.55 4.90
C ARG A 202 7.81 9.03 3.79
N ASP A 203 8.70 9.98 4.14
CA ASP A 203 9.70 10.55 3.21
C ASP A 203 9.07 11.11 1.90
N ALA A 204 7.93 11.81 2.02
CA ALA A 204 7.10 12.23 0.89
C ALA A 204 7.89 12.94 -0.22
N ARG A 205 8.86 13.82 0.12
CA ARG A 205 9.70 14.51 -0.88
C ARG A 205 10.51 13.54 -1.72
N THR A 206 11.13 12.54 -1.08
CA THR A 206 11.90 11.50 -1.76
C THR A 206 10.99 10.68 -2.67
N ARG A 207 9.82 10.26 -2.18
CA ARG A 207 8.84 9.51 -2.99
C ARG A 207 8.37 10.29 -4.20
N VAL A 208 8.12 11.58 -4.06
CA VAL A 208 7.74 12.46 -5.19
C VAL A 208 8.88 12.59 -6.20
N ALA A 209 10.11 12.82 -5.75
CA ALA A 209 11.26 12.91 -6.63
C ALA A 209 11.50 11.59 -7.40
N GLU A 210 11.45 10.45 -6.73
CA GLU A 210 11.56 9.12 -7.34
C GLU A 210 10.48 8.90 -8.42
N TYR A 211 9.24 9.31 -8.14
CA TYR A 211 8.13 9.19 -9.09
C TYR A 211 8.35 10.05 -10.33
N ILE A 212 8.69 11.33 -10.15
CA ILE A 212 8.90 12.28 -11.27
C ILE A 212 10.08 11.86 -12.14
N LEU A 213 11.13 11.35 -11.53
CA LEU A 213 12.32 10.87 -12.24
C LEU A 213 12.12 9.49 -12.89
N GLY A 214 10.96 8.85 -12.71
CA GLY A 214 10.65 7.53 -13.26
C GLY A 214 11.54 6.43 -12.69
N LEU A 215 12.01 6.58 -11.45
CA LEU A 215 12.82 5.57 -10.79
C LEU A 215 11.93 4.36 -10.42
N GLY A 216 12.26 3.16 -10.92
CA GLY A 216 11.48 1.93 -10.72
C GLY A 216 11.54 1.34 -9.30
N VAL A 217 11.74 2.18 -8.27
CA VAL A 217 11.90 1.76 -6.87
C VAL A 217 10.61 1.33 -6.20
N PHE A 218 9.46 1.76 -6.71
CA PHE A 218 8.15 1.51 -6.08
C PHE A 218 7.72 0.05 -6.20
N GLU A 219 7.87 -0.56 -7.36
CA GLU A 219 7.56 -1.97 -7.58
C GLU A 219 8.44 -2.86 -6.71
N THR A 220 9.75 -2.58 -6.70
CA THR A 220 10.72 -3.30 -5.87
C THR A 220 10.41 -3.16 -4.38
N PHE A 221 10.01 -1.97 -3.94
CA PHE A 221 9.66 -1.72 -2.54
C PHE A 221 8.37 -2.43 -2.13
N SER A 222 7.33 -2.36 -2.97
CA SER A 222 6.07 -3.07 -2.74
C SER A 222 6.27 -4.58 -2.68
N LEU A 223 7.04 -5.14 -3.62
CA LEU A 223 7.39 -6.55 -3.62
C LEU A 223 8.17 -6.94 -2.36
N ARG A 224 9.17 -6.15 -1.96
CA ARG A 224 9.93 -6.41 -0.72
C ARG A 224 9.04 -6.40 0.51
N ASN A 225 8.10 -5.47 0.62
CA ASN A 225 7.17 -5.42 1.74
C ASN A 225 6.26 -6.64 1.76
N ARG A 226 5.76 -7.07 0.60
CA ARG A 226 4.97 -8.29 0.46
C ARG A 226 5.76 -9.51 0.90
N LEU A 227 6.97 -9.71 0.39
CA LEU A 227 7.84 -10.83 0.75
C LEU A 227 8.19 -10.85 2.24
N ASN A 228 8.40 -9.70 2.86
CA ASN A 228 8.62 -9.61 4.29
C ASN A 228 7.37 -10.00 5.09
N ALA A 229 6.18 -9.61 4.64
CA ALA A 229 4.92 -9.99 5.28
C ALA A 229 4.67 -11.51 5.15
N ASP A 230 4.89 -12.07 3.96
CA ASP A 230 4.77 -13.50 3.70
C ASP A 230 5.76 -14.31 4.55
N SER A 231 7.01 -13.85 4.67
CA SER A 231 8.02 -14.47 5.54
C SER A 231 7.60 -14.47 7.02
N LEU A 232 7.05 -13.36 7.51
CA LEU A 232 6.55 -13.31 8.89
C LEU A 232 5.35 -14.25 9.12
N GLN A 233 4.47 -14.37 8.13
CA GLN A 233 3.34 -15.30 8.20
C GLN A 233 3.84 -16.74 8.24
N ILE A 234 4.76 -17.13 7.37
CA ILE A 234 5.38 -18.46 7.35
C ILE A 234 6.05 -18.77 8.70
N ASP A 235 6.77 -17.82 9.30
CA ASP A 235 7.38 -18.00 10.61
C ASP A 235 6.34 -18.24 11.72
N GLN A 236 5.20 -17.56 11.66
CA GLN A 236 4.10 -17.73 12.62
C GLN A 236 3.43 -19.10 12.45
N ASP A 237 3.08 -19.46 11.22
CA ASP A 237 2.44 -20.73 10.89
C ASP A 237 3.35 -21.90 11.27
N TRP A 238 4.65 -21.82 10.96
CA TRP A 238 5.64 -22.81 11.38
C TRP A 238 5.67 -23.03 12.89
N ARG A 239 5.69 -21.95 13.66
CA ARG A 239 5.70 -22.05 15.13
C ARG A 239 4.42 -22.70 15.67
N GLN A 240 3.29 -22.29 15.12
CA GLN A 240 2.00 -22.83 15.52
C GLN A 240 1.94 -24.34 15.27
N GLU A 241 2.29 -24.79 14.06
CA GLU A 241 2.32 -26.20 13.67
C GLU A 241 3.32 -27.01 14.50
N ALA A 242 4.53 -26.47 14.72
CA ALA A 242 5.54 -27.12 15.54
C ALA A 242 5.08 -27.30 17.00
N ASP A 243 4.37 -26.30 17.54
CA ASP A 243 3.86 -26.37 18.92
C ASP A 243 2.64 -27.31 19.03
N GLU A 244 1.85 -27.43 17.99
CA GLU A 244 0.75 -28.39 17.92
C GLU A 244 1.27 -29.82 17.87
N LEU A 245 2.24 -30.11 17.01
CA LEU A 245 2.91 -31.41 16.95
C LEU A 245 3.56 -31.80 18.28
N ARG A 246 4.23 -30.85 18.95
CA ARG A 246 4.83 -31.12 20.28
C ARG A 246 3.76 -31.42 21.33
N ARG A 247 2.63 -30.75 21.30
CA ARG A 247 1.50 -31.02 22.21
C ARG A 247 0.88 -32.38 21.96
N GLU A 248 0.67 -32.74 20.69
CA GLU A 248 0.16 -34.10 20.35
C GLU A 248 1.13 -35.18 20.80
N ALA A 249 2.43 -35.02 20.52
CA ALA A 249 3.46 -35.95 20.99
C ALA A 249 3.44 -36.10 22.52
N SER A 250 3.39 -34.98 23.23
CA SER A 250 3.34 -34.94 24.71
C SER A 250 2.08 -35.62 25.26
N THR A 251 0.93 -35.43 24.62
CA THR A 251 -0.34 -36.06 25.02
C THR A 251 -0.25 -37.58 24.89
N ALA A 252 0.49 -38.06 23.89
CA ALA A 252 0.77 -39.49 23.70
C ALA A 252 1.93 -40.01 24.60
N GLY A 253 2.53 -39.18 25.41
CA GLY A 253 3.64 -39.51 26.31
C GLY A 253 5.00 -39.62 25.58
N PHE A 254 5.14 -38.94 24.44
CA PHE A 254 6.37 -38.88 23.67
C PHE A 254 6.91 -37.45 23.63
N VAL A 255 8.19 -37.32 23.32
CA VAL A 255 8.85 -36.02 23.00
C VAL A 255 9.15 -36.02 21.51
N LEU A 256 8.78 -34.98 20.83
CA LEU A 256 9.08 -34.79 19.40
C LEU A 256 10.45 -34.10 19.28
N GLU A 257 11.39 -34.77 18.63
CA GLU A 257 12.73 -34.28 18.31
C GLU A 257 12.87 -33.98 16.81
N GLY A 258 13.85 -33.15 16.43
CA GLY A 258 14.19 -32.88 15.04
C GLY A 258 13.43 -31.70 14.40
N VAL A 259 12.48 -31.07 15.10
CA VAL A 259 11.76 -29.90 14.59
C VAL A 259 12.64 -28.66 14.69
N PRO A 260 13.00 -28.00 13.58
CA PRO A 260 13.74 -26.75 13.61
C PRO A 260 12.96 -25.63 14.29
N THR A 261 13.68 -24.69 14.91
CA THR A 261 13.07 -23.50 15.55
C THR A 261 12.57 -22.46 14.55
N GLN A 262 13.05 -22.53 13.32
CA GLN A 262 12.66 -21.64 12.20
C GLN A 262 12.42 -22.49 10.97
N PRO A 263 11.53 -22.07 10.06
CA PRO A 263 11.31 -22.75 8.79
C PRO A 263 12.60 -22.83 7.98
N LYS A 264 12.84 -23.97 7.37
CA LYS A 264 13.99 -24.22 6.50
C LYS A 264 13.50 -24.82 5.20
N ALA A 265 13.94 -24.28 4.07
CA ALA A 265 13.58 -24.77 2.74
C ALA A 265 14.06 -26.20 2.47
N ASP A 266 15.14 -26.63 3.14
CA ASP A 266 15.74 -27.96 3.04
C ASP A 266 15.35 -28.88 4.21
N PHE A 267 14.24 -28.57 4.90
CA PHE A 267 13.78 -29.39 6.02
C PHE A 267 13.38 -30.78 5.56
N ASN A 268 14.05 -31.80 6.14
CA ASN A 268 13.69 -33.19 5.92
C ASN A 268 12.85 -33.71 7.08
N SER A 269 11.59 -34.08 6.81
CA SER A 269 10.69 -34.69 7.79
C SER A 269 11.17 -36.05 8.33
N ASP A 270 12.09 -36.76 7.65
CA ASP A 270 12.66 -38.01 8.11
C ASP A 270 13.58 -37.84 9.34
N LEU A 271 13.97 -36.57 9.64
CA LEU A 271 14.71 -36.21 10.84
C LEU A 271 13.81 -36.08 12.09
N LEU A 272 12.50 -36.09 11.91
CA LEU A 272 11.55 -36.10 13.04
C LEU A 272 11.55 -37.46 13.75
N ALA A 273 11.72 -37.43 15.06
CA ALA A 273 11.69 -38.60 15.89
C ALA A 273 10.74 -38.41 17.08
N LEU A 274 9.89 -39.38 17.33
CA LEU A 274 9.12 -39.52 18.57
C LEU A 274 9.89 -40.39 19.53
N VAL A 275 10.27 -39.82 20.67
CA VAL A 275 11.09 -40.46 21.68
C VAL A 275 10.35 -40.51 23.00
N ARG A 276 10.37 -41.64 23.67
CA ARG A 276 9.79 -41.86 25.02
C ARG A 276 10.88 -42.24 26.02
N GLN A 277 10.83 -41.65 27.19
CA GLN A 277 11.68 -42.04 28.30
C GLN A 277 11.06 -43.26 29.01
N VAL A 278 11.76 -44.38 29.05
CA VAL A 278 11.37 -45.62 29.76
C VAL A 278 12.56 -46.10 30.57
N ASP A 279 12.40 -46.25 31.87
CA ASP A 279 13.44 -46.79 32.79
C ASP A 279 14.85 -46.17 32.63
N SER A 280 14.97 -44.87 32.38
CA SER A 280 16.23 -44.14 32.14
C SER A 280 16.83 -44.28 30.73
N GLU A 281 16.16 -44.99 29.80
CA GLU A 281 16.54 -45.08 28.41
C GLU A 281 15.59 -44.26 27.55
N GLN A 282 16.12 -43.63 26.49
CA GLN A 282 15.31 -42.99 25.45
C GLN A 282 15.06 -44.00 24.33
N LEU A 283 13.80 -44.33 24.11
CA LEU A 283 13.39 -45.24 23.06
C LEU A 283 12.61 -44.50 21.96
N ALA A 284 13.02 -44.69 20.72
CA ALA A 284 12.22 -44.26 19.59
C ALA A 284 10.89 -45.02 19.55
N LEU A 285 9.84 -44.41 18.97
CA LEU A 285 8.49 -45.01 18.91
C LEU A 285 8.52 -46.47 18.39
N SER A 286 9.28 -46.73 17.32
CA SER A 286 9.39 -48.08 16.75
C SER A 286 9.99 -49.09 17.73
N GLN A 287 10.97 -48.69 18.50
CA GLN A 287 11.62 -49.52 19.53
C GLN A 287 10.67 -49.77 20.71
N TYR A 288 9.95 -48.70 21.14
CA TYR A 288 8.97 -48.83 22.20
C TYR A 288 7.81 -49.77 21.82
N VAL A 289 7.27 -49.65 20.61
CA VAL A 289 6.24 -50.57 20.08
C VAL A 289 6.78 -51.98 20.00
N GLY A 290 8.02 -52.20 19.54
CA GLY A 290 8.66 -53.53 19.51
C GLY A 290 8.78 -54.15 20.91
N ARG A 291 9.14 -53.33 21.93
CA ARG A 291 9.21 -53.80 23.34
C ARG A 291 7.83 -54.23 23.86
N LEU A 292 6.80 -53.41 23.63
CA LEU A 292 5.42 -53.72 24.04
C LEU A 292 4.89 -54.99 23.36
N LEU A 293 5.18 -55.21 22.09
CA LEU A 293 4.80 -56.43 21.37
C LEU A 293 5.50 -57.68 21.94
N ALA A 294 6.78 -57.56 22.29
CA ALA A 294 7.53 -58.65 22.93
C ALA A 294 6.98 -58.99 24.35
N GLU A 295 6.67 -57.97 25.14
CA GLU A 295 6.03 -58.12 26.45
C GLU A 295 4.64 -58.78 26.32
N HIS A 296 3.84 -58.32 25.37
CA HIS A 296 2.56 -58.93 25.06
C HIS A 296 2.69 -60.43 24.69
N GLU A 297 3.63 -60.75 23.79
CA GLU A 297 3.89 -62.16 23.39
C GLU A 297 4.32 -63.00 24.54
N ASP A 298 5.17 -62.50 25.44
CA ASP A 298 5.60 -63.22 26.65
C ASP A 298 4.42 -63.50 27.61
N ILE A 299 3.55 -62.49 27.84
CA ILE A 299 2.34 -62.64 28.66
C ILE A 299 1.39 -63.69 28.04
N VAL A 300 1.16 -63.65 26.72
CA VAL A 300 0.34 -64.62 26.02
C VAL A 300 0.90 -66.03 26.13
N ASN A 301 2.23 -66.19 26.01
CA ASN A 301 2.91 -67.48 26.13
C ASN A 301 2.83 -68.00 27.55
N ARG A 302 3.00 -67.17 28.58
CA ARG A 302 2.81 -67.55 29.99
C ARG A 302 1.36 -68.01 30.28
N ALA A 303 0.39 -67.27 29.75
CA ALA A 303 -1.03 -67.62 29.88
C ALA A 303 -1.39 -68.93 29.22
N LYS A 304 -0.77 -69.25 28.07
CA LYS A 304 -0.94 -70.57 27.39
C LYS A 304 -0.21 -71.73 28.07
N GLY A 305 0.88 -71.46 28.83
CA GLY A 305 1.73 -72.44 29.48
C GLY A 305 1.14 -73.12 30.72
N GLY A 306 -0.05 -72.78 31.17
CA GLY A 306 -0.81 -73.53 32.17
C GLY A 306 -0.33 -73.45 33.62
N GLU A 307 0.40 -72.42 34.04
CA GLU A 307 0.65 -72.21 35.47
C GLU A 307 -0.60 -71.66 36.18
N LYS A 308 -1.23 -72.48 36.96
CA LYS A 308 -2.53 -72.32 37.64
C LYS A 308 -2.57 -71.28 38.76
N SER A 309 -1.59 -70.40 38.92
CA SER A 309 -1.51 -69.56 40.13
C SER A 309 -1.89 -68.10 39.97
N THR A 310 -2.08 -67.56 38.74
CA THR A 310 -2.33 -66.10 38.60
C THR A 310 -3.16 -65.77 37.32
N SER A 311 -4.03 -66.67 36.87
CA SER A 311 -4.80 -66.53 35.63
C SER A 311 -5.66 -65.22 35.59
N GLY A 312 -6.19 -64.77 36.73
CA GLY A 312 -6.98 -63.53 36.80
C GLY A 312 -6.19 -62.24 36.69
N ASP A 313 -5.00 -62.18 37.26
CA ASP A 313 -4.10 -61.01 37.21
C ASP A 313 -3.37 -60.91 35.86
N LEU A 314 -2.96 -62.08 35.29
CA LEU A 314 -2.37 -62.09 33.95
C LEU A 314 -3.39 -61.71 32.85
N LEU A 315 -4.66 -62.16 32.99
CA LEU A 315 -5.72 -61.74 32.06
C LEU A 315 -6.00 -60.22 32.14
N LYS A 316 -6.01 -59.65 33.34
CA LYS A 316 -6.12 -58.20 33.49
C LYS A 316 -4.92 -57.44 32.91
N GLN A 317 -3.71 -57.92 33.11
CA GLN A 317 -2.51 -57.33 32.52
C GLN A 317 -2.50 -57.44 31.01
N LEU A 318 -2.98 -58.52 30.45
CA LEU A 318 -3.14 -58.74 29.02
C LEU A 318 -4.17 -57.74 28.44
N GLU A 319 -5.33 -57.59 29.09
CA GLU A 319 -6.39 -56.68 28.66
C GLU A 319 -5.94 -55.25 28.72
N LEU A 320 -5.19 -54.83 29.74
CA LEU A 320 -4.57 -53.51 29.85
C LEU A 320 -3.51 -53.27 28.77
N ALA A 321 -2.64 -54.24 28.50
CA ALA A 321 -1.63 -54.15 27.45
C ALA A 321 -2.27 -54.08 26.05
N GLU A 322 -3.32 -54.84 25.79
CA GLU A 322 -4.08 -54.79 24.55
C GLU A 322 -4.75 -53.40 24.34
N GLN A 323 -5.34 -52.83 25.39
CA GLN A 323 -5.92 -51.51 25.36
C GLN A 323 -4.85 -50.44 25.09
N GLU A 324 -3.68 -50.55 25.71
CA GLU A 324 -2.58 -49.60 25.51
C GLU A 324 -2.01 -49.67 24.09
N VAL A 325 -1.80 -50.89 23.55
CA VAL A 325 -1.38 -51.11 22.17
C VAL A 325 -2.41 -50.54 21.18
N GLN A 326 -3.70 -50.76 21.45
CA GLN A 326 -4.75 -50.25 20.58
C GLN A 326 -4.83 -48.71 20.62
N ALA A 327 -4.70 -48.09 21.80
CA ALA A 327 -4.64 -46.62 21.96
C ALA A 327 -3.42 -46.02 21.25
N LEU A 328 -2.25 -46.67 21.41
CA LEU A 328 -1.02 -46.22 20.74
C LEU A 328 -1.09 -46.39 19.22
N THR A 329 -1.73 -47.43 18.73
CA THR A 329 -1.91 -47.67 17.29
C THR A 329 -2.81 -46.57 16.69
N VAL A 330 -3.92 -46.23 17.34
CA VAL A 330 -4.81 -45.15 16.91
C VAL A 330 -4.08 -43.79 16.93
N THR A 331 -3.30 -43.56 17.97
CA THR A 331 -2.51 -42.32 18.10
C THR A 331 -1.43 -42.23 17.02
N HIS A 332 -0.74 -43.34 16.77
CA HIS A 332 0.25 -43.44 15.69
C HIS A 332 -0.37 -43.16 14.31
N GLU A 333 -1.52 -43.75 14.02
CA GLU A 333 -2.20 -43.49 12.74
C GLU A 333 -2.68 -42.05 12.60
N ARG A 334 -3.20 -41.46 13.69
CA ARG A 334 -3.56 -40.02 13.70
C ARG A 334 -2.35 -39.14 13.44
N MET A 335 -1.25 -39.37 14.15
CA MET A 335 -0.01 -38.62 13.93
C MET A 335 0.54 -38.78 12.53
N ARG A 336 0.50 -40.02 11.99
CA ARG A 336 0.93 -40.31 10.61
C ARG A 336 0.09 -39.56 9.59
N THR A 337 -1.22 -39.50 9.80
CA THR A 337 -2.14 -38.74 8.93
C THR A 337 -1.92 -37.25 9.05
N SER A 338 -1.77 -36.72 10.28
CA SER A 338 -1.45 -35.30 10.53
C SER A 338 -0.11 -34.93 9.90
N LEU A 339 0.94 -35.72 10.10
CA LEU A 339 2.24 -35.54 9.45
C LEU A 339 2.14 -35.58 7.91
N GLY A 340 1.29 -36.44 7.36
CA GLY A 340 1.06 -36.49 5.91
C GLY A 340 0.41 -35.21 5.37
N LEU A 341 -0.59 -34.70 6.08
CA LEU A 341 -1.25 -33.44 5.72
C LEU A 341 -0.29 -32.25 5.84
N GLN A 342 0.48 -32.21 6.93
CA GLN A 342 1.46 -31.13 7.16
C GLN A 342 2.64 -31.19 6.18
N ARG A 343 3.03 -32.41 5.76
CA ARG A 343 4.03 -32.59 4.70
C ARG A 343 3.55 -32.03 3.36
N ALA A 344 2.25 -32.22 3.05
CA ALA A 344 1.65 -31.63 1.85
C ALA A 344 1.63 -30.10 1.91
N SER A 345 1.25 -29.53 3.05
CA SER A 345 1.29 -28.06 3.27
C SER A 345 2.72 -27.51 3.22
N LEU A 346 3.69 -28.23 3.77
CA LEU A 346 5.11 -27.84 3.74
C LEU A 346 5.65 -27.78 2.30
N ILE A 347 5.31 -28.75 1.47
CA ILE A 347 5.70 -28.76 0.04
C ILE A 347 5.12 -27.52 -0.67
N GLU A 348 3.86 -27.16 -0.39
CA GLU A 348 3.23 -25.98 -0.95
C GLU A 348 3.93 -24.68 -0.48
N TYR A 349 4.32 -24.61 0.79
CA TYR A 349 5.10 -23.48 1.33
C TYR A 349 6.53 -23.42 0.79
N GLU A 350 7.20 -24.56 0.56
CA GLU A 350 8.52 -24.63 -0.08
C GLU A 350 8.48 -24.08 -1.51
N GLU A 351 7.47 -24.46 -2.30
CA GLU A 351 7.29 -23.93 -3.66
C GLU A 351 7.08 -22.40 -3.64
N LEU A 352 6.23 -21.89 -2.75
CA LEU A 352 5.99 -20.45 -2.57
C LEU A 352 7.25 -19.70 -2.10
N PHE A 353 8.02 -20.31 -1.18
CA PHE A 353 9.26 -19.72 -0.68
C PHE A 353 10.35 -19.64 -1.75
N ASP A 354 10.50 -20.69 -2.54
CA ASP A 354 11.48 -20.74 -3.63
C ASP A 354 11.11 -19.75 -4.75
N GLU A 355 9.84 -19.59 -5.07
CA GLU A 355 9.36 -18.59 -6.02
C GLU A 355 9.64 -17.18 -5.48
N ALA A 356 9.31 -16.90 -4.22
CA ALA A 356 9.57 -15.62 -3.57
C ALA A 356 11.06 -15.30 -3.47
N LYS A 357 11.91 -16.30 -3.21
CA LYS A 357 13.37 -16.17 -3.18
C LYS A 357 13.94 -15.85 -4.57
N ALA A 358 13.44 -16.53 -5.60
CA ALA A 358 13.85 -16.27 -6.98
C ALA A 358 13.47 -14.85 -7.43
N ASP A 359 12.29 -14.37 -7.03
CA ASP A 359 11.84 -13.01 -7.29
C ASP A 359 12.67 -11.97 -6.54
N LEU A 360 13.05 -12.24 -5.29
CA LEU A 360 13.94 -11.37 -4.52
C LEU A 360 15.32 -11.23 -5.20
N GLU A 361 15.91 -12.32 -5.67
CA GLU A 361 17.20 -12.29 -6.36
C GLU A 361 17.11 -11.58 -7.73
N ARG A 362 16.03 -11.79 -8.47
CA ARG A 362 15.77 -11.02 -9.72
C ARG A 362 15.67 -9.53 -9.45
N ASN A 363 14.98 -9.13 -8.39
CA ASN A 363 14.84 -7.73 -8.01
C ASN A 363 16.13 -7.11 -7.49
N LYS A 364 16.94 -7.84 -6.73
CA LYS A 364 18.29 -7.38 -6.35
C LYS A 364 19.19 -7.15 -7.56
N ALA A 365 19.14 -8.03 -8.55
CA ALA A 365 19.88 -7.87 -9.78
C ALA A 365 19.41 -6.65 -10.59
N ALA A 366 18.10 -6.44 -10.70
CA ALA A 366 17.50 -5.28 -11.35
C ALA A 366 17.88 -3.97 -10.64
N GLN A 367 17.85 -3.95 -9.31
CA GLN A 367 18.23 -2.80 -8.49
C GLN A 367 19.72 -2.45 -8.67
N LYS A 368 20.57 -3.47 -8.75
CA LYS A 368 22.01 -3.28 -9.02
C LYS A 368 22.28 -2.73 -10.43
N LEU A 369 21.55 -3.19 -11.43
CA LEU A 369 21.61 -2.66 -12.79
C LEU A 369 21.11 -1.21 -12.86
N GLN A 370 20.06 -0.86 -12.13
CA GLN A 370 19.58 0.52 -12.05
C GLN A 370 20.57 1.45 -11.35
N GLN A 371 21.22 1.01 -10.27
CA GLN A 371 22.27 1.78 -9.60
C GLN A 371 23.46 2.04 -10.55
N LEU A 372 23.91 1.03 -11.26
CA LEU A 372 24.99 1.17 -12.28
C LEU A 372 24.57 2.08 -13.43
N GLY A 373 23.31 2.02 -13.87
CA GLY A 373 22.77 2.90 -14.90
C GLY A 373 22.64 4.36 -14.43
N ALA A 374 22.29 4.59 -13.17
CA ALA A 374 22.22 5.91 -12.55
C ALA A 374 23.62 6.53 -12.37
N GLU A 375 24.60 5.76 -11.93
CA GLU A 375 25.99 6.19 -11.84
C GLU A 375 26.54 6.58 -13.21
N HIS A 376 26.26 5.81 -14.27
CA HIS A 376 26.68 6.14 -15.64
C HIS A 376 25.98 7.39 -16.20
N ALA A 377 24.71 7.61 -15.84
CA ALA A 377 23.97 8.80 -16.25
C ALA A 377 24.49 10.07 -15.57
N ILE A 378 24.95 9.96 -14.32
CA ILE A 378 25.57 11.07 -13.58
C ILE A 378 26.94 11.40 -14.17
N ASP A 379 27.75 10.40 -14.52
CA ASP A 379 29.06 10.61 -15.15
C ASP A 379 28.92 11.27 -16.53
N LEU A 380 27.88 10.94 -17.30
CA LEU A 380 27.58 11.59 -18.58
C LEU A 380 27.08 13.03 -18.42
N ALA A 381 26.39 13.35 -17.31
CA ALA A 381 25.87 14.68 -17.03
C ALA A 381 26.95 15.65 -16.46
N ILE A 382 28.02 15.13 -15.88
CA ILE A 382 29.15 15.91 -15.33
C ILE A 382 30.24 16.13 -16.40
N GLY A 383 30.20 15.39 -17.48
CA GLY A 383 31.18 15.43 -18.58
C GLY A 383 30.83 16.34 -19.76
N VAL A 384 29.78 17.20 -19.63
CA VAL A 384 29.39 18.26 -20.57
C VAL A 384 29.36 19.62 -19.78
#